data_34c3295a02c1ed191136146cfadee13e
#
_entry.id   34c3295a02c1ed191136146cfadee13e
#
_cell.length_a   1.000
_cell.length_b   1.000
_cell.length_c   1.000
_cell.angle_alpha   90.00
_cell.angle_beta   90.00
_cell.angle_gamma   90.00
#
_symmetry.space_group_name_H-M   'P 1'
#
loop_
_entity.id
_entity.type
_entity.pdbx_description
1 polymer ?
#
loop_
_entity_poly.entity_id
_entity_poly.type
_entity_poly.pdbx_seq_one_letter_code
_entity_poly.pdbx_strand_id
1 'polypeptide(L)'
;MPVEATTPGRARQDKPAESSFLLAAKKQTKTRKKREFKNVGSGVAHIHSSFNNTIVTITDNTGSTIAWASAGNLGFKGSKKSTPFAAQMAAEAVARKAMEHGMKTAEVYVKGPGAGREAAIRSLQAAGLEITLIKDVTPIPHNGCRPPKRRRV
;
A
#
# COMPACT_ATOMS: atom_id res chain seq x y z
N MET A 1 -56.48 -61.07 22.90
CA MET A 1 -57.41 -59.95 22.90
C MET A 1 -56.99 -58.97 23.94
N PRO A 2 -56.92 -57.87 23.65
CA PRO A 2 -56.05 -56.76 23.38
C PRO A 2 -56.39 -55.52 24.06
N VAL A 3 -56.01 -54.58 24.16
CA VAL A 3 -56.52 -53.20 24.00
C VAL A 3 -55.37 -52.19 23.92
N GLU A 4 -55.33 -51.55 22.81
CA GLU A 4 -54.55 -50.40 22.52
C GLU A 4 -54.84 -49.28 23.50
N ALA A 5 -53.78 -48.67 24.06
CA ALA A 5 -53.87 -47.38 24.74
C ALA A 5 -53.18 -46.33 23.88
N THR A 6 -53.97 -45.62 23.16
CA THR A 6 -53.59 -44.46 22.36
C THR A 6 -53.18 -43.29 23.26
N THR A 7 -51.93 -42.91 23.20
CA THR A 7 -51.42 -41.71 23.89
C THR A 7 -51.69 -40.48 22.99
N PRO A 8 -52.32 -39.41 23.46
CA PRO A 8 -52.56 -38.23 22.66
C PRO A 8 -51.28 -37.43 22.46
N GLY A 9 -51.06 -37.07 21.22
CA GLY A 9 -49.91 -36.28 20.76
C GLY A 9 -49.82 -34.91 21.40
N ARG A 10 -48.66 -34.64 21.89
CA ARG A 10 -48.28 -33.33 22.43
C ARG A 10 -48.14 -32.36 21.27
N ALA A 11 -49.07 -31.43 21.14
CA ALA A 11 -49.01 -30.34 20.18
C ALA A 11 -47.76 -29.51 20.38
N ARG A 12 -46.93 -29.44 19.34
CA ARG A 12 -45.83 -28.50 19.27
C ARG A 12 -46.40 -27.12 19.04
N GLN A 13 -46.30 -26.28 20.02
CA GLN A 13 -46.57 -24.85 19.90
C GLN A 13 -45.45 -24.26 19.03
N ASP A 14 -45.80 -23.88 17.82
CA ASP A 14 -44.98 -23.09 16.94
C ASP A 14 -44.81 -21.69 17.57
N LYS A 15 -43.62 -21.42 18.06
CA LYS A 15 -43.24 -20.07 18.47
C LYS A 15 -43.02 -19.22 17.21
N PRO A 16 -43.66 -18.06 17.10
CA PRO A 16 -43.47 -17.18 15.95
C PRO A 16 -42.02 -16.70 15.92
N ALA A 17 -41.48 -16.69 14.73
CA ALA A 17 -40.13 -16.26 14.42
C ALA A 17 -39.95 -14.75 14.64
N GLU A 18 -39.63 -14.35 15.84
CA GLU A 18 -39.27 -12.97 16.18
C GLU A 18 -37.76 -12.66 15.99
N SER A 19 -37.04 -13.52 15.30
CA SER A 19 -35.59 -13.33 15.12
C SER A 19 -35.16 -12.62 13.86
N SER A 20 -36.09 -12.19 13.00
CA SER A 20 -35.73 -11.52 11.75
C SER A 20 -35.67 -9.98 11.81
N PHE A 21 -35.92 -9.38 12.97
CA PHE A 21 -36.00 -7.92 13.07
C PHE A 21 -34.72 -7.24 13.61
N LEU A 22 -33.68 -7.97 13.88
CA LEU A 22 -32.51 -7.41 14.55
C LEU A 22 -31.24 -7.51 13.75
N LEU A 23 -31.17 -7.17 12.50
CA LEU A 23 -29.83 -7.05 11.86
C LEU A 23 -29.84 -6.26 10.55
N ALA A 24 -30.69 -5.28 10.46
CA ALA A 24 -30.46 -4.19 9.51
C ALA A 24 -29.73 -3.04 10.22
N ALA A 25 -28.66 -3.32 10.95
CA ALA A 25 -27.68 -2.30 11.28
C ALA A 25 -27.04 -1.83 9.99
N LYS A 26 -27.67 -0.82 9.40
CA LYS A 26 -27.20 -0.07 8.23
C LYS A 26 -25.76 0.31 8.49
N LYS A 27 -24.80 -0.46 7.97
CA LYS A 27 -23.38 -0.09 7.90
C LYS A 27 -23.35 1.27 7.22
N GLN A 28 -23.24 2.34 7.99
CA GLN A 28 -22.96 3.66 7.45
C GLN A 28 -21.60 3.55 6.76
N THR A 29 -21.63 3.36 5.46
CA THR A 29 -20.48 3.49 4.61
C THR A 29 -20.03 4.94 4.76
N LYS A 30 -18.95 5.16 5.56
CA LYS A 30 -18.26 6.45 5.60
C LYS A 30 -17.99 6.83 4.15
N THR A 31 -18.74 7.80 3.63
CA THR A 31 -18.49 8.38 2.32
C THR A 31 -17.04 8.85 2.31
N ARG A 32 -16.19 8.17 1.55
CA ARG A 32 -14.80 8.58 1.36
C ARG A 32 -14.86 10.00 0.82
N LYS A 33 -14.36 10.97 1.61
CA LYS A 33 -14.15 12.34 1.12
C LYS A 33 -13.46 12.25 -0.23
N LYS A 34 -14.06 12.83 -1.26
CA LYS A 34 -13.49 12.92 -2.60
C LYS A 34 -12.10 13.55 -2.46
N ARG A 35 -11.07 12.85 -2.90
CA ARG A 35 -9.70 13.37 -2.84
C ARG A 35 -9.65 14.61 -3.74
N GLU A 36 -9.26 15.73 -3.18
CA GLU A 36 -8.98 16.93 -3.95
C GLU A 36 -7.74 16.67 -4.81
N PHE A 37 -7.85 16.87 -6.10
CA PHE A 37 -6.71 16.79 -7.00
C PHE A 37 -5.87 18.06 -6.79
N LYS A 38 -4.65 17.88 -6.33
CA LYS A 38 -3.67 18.95 -6.24
C LYS A 38 -3.01 19.10 -7.61
N ASN A 39 -3.16 20.22 -8.28
CA ASN A 39 -2.41 20.51 -9.51
C ASN A 39 -0.97 20.87 -9.15
N VAL A 40 -0.07 19.89 -9.20
CA VAL A 40 1.36 20.05 -8.91
C VAL A 40 2.14 19.69 -10.15
N GLY A 41 2.72 20.68 -10.83
CA GLY A 41 3.47 20.48 -12.07
C GLY A 41 4.84 19.82 -11.86
N SER A 42 5.53 20.14 -10.74
CA SER A 42 6.85 19.61 -10.39
C SER A 42 6.88 19.10 -8.95
N GLY A 43 7.69 18.09 -8.67
CA GLY A 43 7.82 17.54 -7.32
C GLY A 43 9.05 16.66 -7.13
N VAL A 44 9.11 15.99 -6.00
CA VAL A 44 10.25 15.15 -5.60
C VAL A 44 9.79 13.71 -5.42
N ALA A 45 10.50 12.78 -6.06
CA ALA A 45 10.30 11.35 -5.91
C ALA A 45 11.35 10.77 -4.96
N HIS A 46 10.94 10.33 -3.80
CA HIS A 46 11.78 9.67 -2.81
C HIS A 46 11.72 8.16 -2.98
N ILE A 47 12.84 7.53 -3.31
CA ILE A 47 12.99 6.09 -3.44
C ILE A 47 13.78 5.58 -2.25
N HIS A 48 13.15 4.80 -1.38
CA HIS A 48 13.82 4.11 -0.30
C HIS A 48 13.90 2.62 -0.59
N SER A 49 15.09 2.13 -0.96
CA SER A 49 15.32 0.73 -1.30
C SER A 49 16.21 0.06 -0.27
N SER A 50 15.61 -0.80 0.56
CA SER A 50 16.31 -1.67 1.51
C SER A 50 16.49 -3.06 0.92
N PHE A 51 17.28 -3.93 1.59
CA PHE A 51 17.42 -5.33 1.17
C PHE A 51 16.11 -6.13 1.20
N ASN A 52 15.10 -5.67 1.92
CA ASN A 52 13.84 -6.41 2.11
C ASN A 52 12.64 -5.78 1.41
N ASN A 53 12.69 -4.50 1.04
CA ASN A 53 11.54 -3.80 0.46
C ASN A 53 11.99 -2.53 -0.27
N THR A 54 11.19 -2.10 -1.26
CA THR A 54 11.32 -0.79 -1.90
C THR A 54 10.05 0.01 -1.69
N ILE A 55 10.21 1.26 -1.25
CA ILE A 55 9.14 2.22 -1.03
C ILE A 55 9.39 3.42 -1.93
N VAL A 56 8.41 3.83 -2.67
CA VAL A 56 8.44 5.01 -3.53
C VAL A 56 7.38 5.99 -3.05
N THR A 57 7.79 7.23 -2.80
CA THR A 57 6.91 8.31 -2.35
C THR A 57 7.13 9.53 -3.22
N ILE A 58 6.08 10.10 -3.77
CA ILE A 58 6.14 11.35 -4.51
C ILE A 58 5.52 12.46 -3.65
N THR A 59 6.27 13.54 -3.54
CA THR A 59 5.87 14.75 -2.80
C THR A 59 5.87 15.96 -3.72
N ASP A 60 5.21 17.02 -3.30
CA ASP A 60 5.41 18.34 -3.89
C ASP A 60 6.74 18.95 -3.39
N ASN A 61 7.08 20.14 -3.87
CA ASN A 61 8.30 20.85 -3.48
C ASN A 61 8.27 21.30 -2.00
N THR A 62 7.11 21.32 -1.37
CA THR A 62 6.96 21.64 0.06
C THR A 62 7.14 20.43 0.96
N GLY A 63 7.25 19.21 0.38
CA GLY A 63 7.36 17.94 1.11
C GLY A 63 6.03 17.28 1.44
N SER A 64 4.90 17.85 0.98
CA SER A 64 3.58 17.25 1.17
C SER A 64 3.41 16.04 0.26
N THR A 65 3.04 14.89 0.82
CA THR A 65 2.91 13.64 0.07
C THR A 65 1.70 13.67 -0.86
N ILE A 66 1.93 13.39 -2.14
CA ILE A 66 0.90 13.28 -3.18
C ILE A 66 0.49 11.81 -3.35
N ALA A 67 1.48 10.95 -3.59
CA ALA A 67 1.27 9.53 -3.80
C ALA A 67 2.41 8.71 -3.22
N TRP A 68 2.09 7.49 -2.79
CA TRP A 68 3.10 6.53 -2.38
C TRP A 68 2.67 5.10 -2.71
N ALA A 69 3.63 4.22 -2.90
CA ALA A 69 3.44 2.78 -2.96
C ALA A 69 4.69 2.05 -2.47
N SER A 70 4.51 0.82 -2.09
CA SER A 70 5.60 -0.10 -1.75
C SER A 70 5.33 -1.47 -2.34
N ALA A 71 6.38 -2.29 -2.46
CA ALA A 71 6.22 -3.66 -2.92
C ALA A 71 5.21 -4.45 -2.05
N GLY A 72 5.20 -4.21 -0.73
CA GLY A 72 4.23 -4.83 0.17
C GLY A 72 2.78 -4.38 -0.06
N ASN A 73 2.57 -3.12 -0.39
CA ASN A 73 1.23 -2.57 -0.68
C ASN A 73 0.64 -3.12 -1.99
N LEU A 74 1.48 -3.53 -2.92
CA LEU A 74 1.08 -4.17 -4.19
C LEU A 74 0.82 -5.67 -4.07
N GLY A 75 0.90 -6.23 -2.86
CA GLY A 75 0.61 -7.64 -2.60
C GLY A 75 1.81 -8.57 -2.67
N PHE A 76 3.03 -8.08 -2.93
CA PHE A 76 4.22 -8.91 -2.84
C PHE A 76 4.50 -9.30 -1.39
N LYS A 77 4.83 -10.59 -1.15
CA LYS A 77 5.10 -11.12 0.19
C LYS A 77 6.50 -11.72 0.27
N GLY A 78 7.07 -11.77 1.47
CA GLY A 78 8.37 -12.38 1.75
C GLY A 78 9.50 -11.78 0.90
N SER A 79 10.38 -12.61 0.37
CA SER A 79 11.54 -12.23 -0.43
C SER A 79 11.19 -11.54 -1.75
N LYS A 80 9.99 -11.77 -2.29
CA LYS A 80 9.55 -11.12 -3.55
C LYS A 80 9.48 -9.59 -3.44
N LYS A 81 9.38 -9.02 -2.25
CA LYS A 81 9.35 -7.56 -2.03
C LYS A 81 10.67 -6.87 -2.34
N SER A 82 11.79 -7.57 -2.26
CA SER A 82 13.13 -7.03 -2.50
C SER A 82 13.55 -7.09 -3.97
N THR A 83 12.73 -7.68 -4.84
CA THR A 83 13.08 -7.84 -6.25
C THR A 83 12.99 -6.52 -7.01
N PRO A 84 13.85 -6.31 -8.04
CA PRO A 84 13.75 -5.14 -8.92
C PRO A 84 12.39 -5.02 -9.61
N PHE A 85 11.76 -6.14 -9.95
CA PHE A 85 10.42 -6.17 -10.54
C PHE A 85 9.35 -5.57 -9.62
N ALA A 86 9.39 -5.91 -8.31
CA ALA A 86 8.45 -5.33 -7.35
C ALA A 86 8.66 -3.82 -7.18
N ALA A 87 9.91 -3.35 -7.26
CA ALA A 87 10.23 -1.93 -7.22
C ALA A 87 9.72 -1.20 -8.49
N GLN A 88 9.85 -1.84 -9.65
CA GLN A 88 9.30 -1.35 -10.91
C GLN A 88 7.79 -1.13 -10.82
N MET A 89 7.04 -2.14 -10.42
CA MET A 89 5.59 -2.05 -10.26
C MET A 89 5.17 -0.97 -9.25
N ALA A 90 5.95 -0.81 -8.16
CA ALA A 90 5.70 0.23 -7.17
C ALA A 90 5.89 1.63 -7.76
N ALA A 91 6.97 1.84 -8.50
CA ALA A 91 7.27 3.11 -9.15
C ALA A 91 6.20 3.47 -10.20
N GLU A 92 5.80 2.53 -11.04
CA GLU A 92 4.75 2.71 -12.04
C GLU A 92 3.40 3.10 -11.40
N ALA A 93 3.01 2.39 -10.34
CA ALA A 93 1.76 2.67 -9.64
C ALA A 93 1.74 4.08 -9.01
N VAL A 94 2.90 4.54 -8.51
CA VAL A 94 3.02 5.89 -7.93
C VAL A 94 3.04 6.95 -9.04
N ALA A 95 3.79 6.72 -10.13
CA ALA A 95 3.88 7.63 -11.26
C ALA A 95 2.50 7.90 -11.88
N ARG A 96 1.70 6.86 -12.11
CA ARG A 96 0.31 7.02 -12.60
C ARG A 96 -0.52 7.91 -11.70
N LYS A 97 -0.46 7.69 -10.39
CA LYS A 97 -1.18 8.54 -9.42
C LYS A 97 -0.67 9.98 -9.39
N ALA A 98 0.64 10.19 -9.54
CA ALA A 98 1.21 11.53 -9.59
C ALA A 98 0.79 12.28 -10.86
N MET A 99 0.74 11.59 -11.99
CA MET A 99 0.23 12.17 -13.26
C MET A 99 -1.26 12.53 -13.18
N GLU A 100 -2.08 11.76 -12.44
CA GLU A 100 -3.47 12.14 -12.14
C GLU A 100 -3.56 13.48 -11.39
N HIS A 101 -2.55 13.81 -10.59
CA HIS A 101 -2.42 15.10 -9.91
C HIS A 101 -1.72 16.18 -10.75
N GLY A 102 -1.46 15.92 -12.04
CA GLY A 102 -0.90 16.87 -12.99
C GLY A 102 0.62 16.97 -13.01
N MET A 103 1.34 16.09 -12.32
CA MET A 103 2.80 16.12 -12.26
C MET A 103 3.42 15.72 -13.60
N LYS A 104 4.38 16.51 -14.08
CA LYS A 104 5.14 16.28 -15.31
C LYS A 104 6.62 16.06 -15.05
N THR A 105 7.22 16.86 -14.17
CA THR A 105 8.64 16.82 -13.85
C THR A 105 8.87 16.37 -12.40
N ALA A 106 9.93 15.61 -12.16
CA ALA A 106 10.28 15.13 -10.83
C ALA A 106 11.81 15.10 -10.61
N GLU A 107 12.24 15.53 -9.44
CA GLU A 107 13.58 15.24 -8.93
C GLU A 107 13.56 13.90 -8.20
N VAL A 108 14.59 13.08 -8.35
CA VAL A 108 14.64 11.76 -7.75
C VAL A 108 15.70 11.71 -6.65
N TYR A 109 15.26 11.45 -5.43
CA TYR A 109 16.12 11.25 -4.27
C TYR A 109 16.13 9.78 -3.88
N VAL A 110 17.29 9.14 -3.99
CA VAL A 110 17.46 7.71 -3.74
C VAL A 110 18.17 7.49 -2.41
N LYS A 111 17.68 6.51 -1.64
CA LYS A 111 18.24 6.13 -0.35
C LYS A 111 18.29 4.62 -0.20
N GLY A 112 19.42 4.11 0.25
CA GLY A 112 19.58 2.70 0.65
C GLY A 112 20.20 1.79 -0.42
N PRO A 113 20.69 0.60 -0.04
CA PRO A 113 21.50 -0.29 -0.89
C PRO A 113 20.68 -1.38 -1.63
N GLY A 114 19.35 -1.32 -1.63
CA GLY A 114 18.52 -2.37 -2.18
C GLY A 114 18.60 -2.51 -3.71
N ALA A 115 18.34 -3.70 -4.23
CA ALA A 115 18.37 -4.02 -5.65
C ALA A 115 17.30 -3.28 -6.48
N GLY A 116 16.28 -2.69 -5.85
CA GLY A 116 15.21 -1.96 -6.51
C GLY A 116 15.54 -0.51 -6.91
N ARG A 117 16.72 0.02 -6.54
CA ARG A 117 17.12 1.42 -6.81
C ARG A 117 16.96 1.82 -8.27
N GLU A 118 17.74 1.17 -9.13
CA GLU A 118 17.79 1.50 -10.55
C GLU A 118 16.48 1.18 -11.28
N ALA A 119 15.89 0.04 -10.94
CA ALA A 119 14.63 -0.39 -11.54
C ALA A 119 13.51 0.63 -11.27
N ALA A 120 13.43 1.18 -10.05
CA ALA A 120 12.46 2.21 -9.71
C ALA A 120 12.66 3.51 -10.49
N ILE A 121 13.92 3.97 -10.65
CA ILE A 121 14.24 5.18 -11.41
C ILE A 121 13.83 5.02 -12.88
N ARG A 122 14.25 3.92 -13.52
CA ARG A 122 13.91 3.61 -14.91
C ARG A 122 12.40 3.54 -15.13
N SER A 123 11.68 3.00 -14.16
CA SER A 123 10.21 2.87 -14.26
C SER A 123 9.47 4.18 -14.10
N LEU A 124 9.97 5.12 -13.29
CA LEU A 124 9.40 6.47 -13.21
C LEU A 124 9.51 7.18 -14.56
N GLN A 125 10.67 7.08 -15.21
CA GLN A 125 10.90 7.64 -16.53
C GLN A 125 10.05 6.95 -17.60
N ALA A 126 10.00 5.63 -17.60
CA ALA A 126 9.19 4.84 -18.53
C ALA A 126 7.68 5.12 -18.39
N ALA A 127 7.22 5.46 -17.19
CA ALA A 127 5.83 5.83 -16.93
C ALA A 127 5.46 7.22 -17.48
N GLY A 128 6.44 8.03 -17.92
CA GLY A 128 6.21 9.34 -18.54
C GLY A 128 6.52 10.55 -17.64
N LEU A 129 7.15 10.35 -16.48
CA LEU A 129 7.68 11.45 -15.68
C LEU A 129 9.05 11.88 -16.21
N GLU A 130 9.22 13.17 -16.43
CA GLU A 130 10.49 13.77 -16.80
C GLU A 130 11.37 13.91 -15.55
N ILE A 131 12.53 13.25 -15.55
CA ILE A 131 13.47 13.30 -14.44
C ILE A 131 14.50 14.39 -14.70
N THR A 132 14.50 15.43 -13.86
CA THR A 132 15.43 16.58 -13.98
C THR A 132 16.72 16.37 -13.22
N LEU A 133 16.67 15.69 -12.07
CA LEU A 133 17.82 15.47 -11.19
C LEU A 133 17.72 14.10 -10.51
N ILE A 134 18.85 13.41 -10.38
CA ILE A 134 18.98 12.21 -9.56
C ILE A 134 20.06 12.45 -8.50
N LYS A 135 19.66 12.32 -7.22
CA LYS A 135 20.56 12.54 -6.09
C LYS A 135 20.52 11.35 -5.13
N ASP A 136 21.69 10.88 -4.72
CA ASP A 136 21.80 9.90 -3.63
C ASP A 136 21.84 10.63 -2.28
N VAL A 137 20.89 10.30 -1.43
CA VAL A 137 20.76 10.86 -0.07
C VAL A 137 20.93 9.79 1.00
N THR A 138 21.65 8.72 0.70
CA THR A 138 21.94 7.66 1.67
C THR A 138 22.76 8.22 2.83
N PRO A 139 22.26 8.16 4.08
CA PRO A 139 22.97 8.71 5.22
C PRO A 139 24.22 7.89 5.52
N ILE A 140 25.35 8.56 5.61
CA ILE A 140 26.63 7.98 6.05
C ILE A 140 26.90 8.52 7.46
N PRO A 141 27.05 7.66 8.49
CA PRO A 141 27.32 8.11 9.83
C PRO A 141 28.73 8.74 9.91
N HIS A 142 28.83 9.90 10.55
CA HIS A 142 30.08 10.51 10.91
C HIS A 142 30.60 9.90 12.22
N ASN A 143 31.10 8.68 12.18
CA ASN A 143 31.55 7.94 13.37
C ASN A 143 30.47 7.71 14.43
N GLY A 144 29.27 7.38 14.00
CA GLY A 144 28.08 7.18 14.85
C GLY A 144 28.15 6.00 15.82
N CYS A 145 27.01 5.56 16.31
CA CYS A 145 26.88 4.44 17.23
C CYS A 145 27.41 3.12 16.64
N ARG A 146 27.92 2.24 17.52
CA ARG A 146 28.35 0.89 17.11
C ARG A 146 27.18 0.15 16.43
N PRO A 147 27.39 -0.41 15.22
CA PRO A 147 26.33 -1.17 14.55
C PRO A 147 25.94 -2.42 15.34
N PRO A 148 24.71 -2.92 15.18
CA PRO A 148 24.29 -4.15 15.85
C PRO A 148 25.09 -5.35 15.37
N LYS A 149 25.08 -6.41 16.17
CA LYS A 149 25.71 -7.69 15.85
C LYS A 149 25.23 -8.22 14.50
N ARG A 150 26.14 -8.80 13.71
CA ARG A 150 25.78 -9.45 12.45
C ARG A 150 24.73 -10.55 12.67
N ARG A 151 23.75 -10.60 11.79
CA ARG A 151 22.75 -11.66 11.77
C ARG A 151 23.45 -13.02 11.57
N ARG A 152 23.14 -14.00 12.41
CA ARG A 152 23.56 -15.36 12.17
C ARG A 152 22.68 -15.96 11.07
N VAL A 153 23.33 -16.56 10.07
CA VAL A 153 22.68 -17.27 8.95
C VAL A 153 22.88 -18.74 9.19
#